data_ae5b22d8e0bb7fcad3f91f5dc250e26c
#
_entry.id   ae5b22d8e0bb7fcad3f91f5dc250e26c
#
_cell.length_a   1.000
_cell.length_b   1.000
_cell.length_c   1.000
_cell.angle_alpha   90.00
_cell.angle_beta   90.00
_cell.angle_gamma   90.00
#
_symmetry.space_group_name_H-M   'P 1'
#
loop_
_entity.id
_entity.type
_entity.pdbx_description
1 polymer ?
#
loop_
_entity_poly.entity_id
_entity_poly.type
_entity_poly.pdbx_seq_one_letter_code
_entity_poly.pdbx_strand_id
1 'polypeptide(L)'
;IFILLIACAAAFLLDRYFNKSATPVEILRRAINNGEIVPFYQPVVNGREGTLRGVEVLARWKQPHGGYISPAAFIPLAEKSGLIVPLTQSLMNQVARQMNAIASKLPEGFHIGINFSASHIISPTFVDECLNFRDSFTRRDLNLVLEVTEREPLNVDESLVQRLNILHENGFVIALDDFGTGYSGLSYLHDLHIDYIKIDHSFVGRVNADPESTRILDCVLDLARKLSISIVAEGVETKEQLDYLNQNY
;
A
#
# COMPACT_ATOMS: atom_id res chain seq x y z
N ILE A 1 26.25 -53.29 -18.41
CA ILE A 1 25.46 -52.31 -19.18
C ILE A 1 24.21 -51.86 -18.38
N PHE A 2 23.41 -52.77 -17.77
CA PHE A 2 22.21 -52.47 -17.03
C PHE A 2 22.46 -51.57 -15.80
N ILE A 3 23.53 -51.83 -15.04
CA ILE A 3 23.89 -51.04 -13.83
C ILE A 3 24.29 -49.61 -14.21
N LEU A 4 24.97 -49.44 -15.34
CA LEU A 4 25.38 -48.10 -15.83
C LEU A 4 24.18 -47.27 -16.23
N LEU A 5 23.17 -47.86 -16.86
CA LEU A 5 21.93 -47.19 -17.25
C LEU A 5 21.10 -46.77 -16.03
N ILE A 6 21.05 -47.59 -14.98
CA ILE A 6 20.35 -47.23 -13.72
C ILE A 6 21.11 -46.10 -13.02
N ALA A 7 22.43 -46.14 -12.98
CA ALA A 7 23.22 -45.04 -12.38
C ALA A 7 23.08 -43.72 -13.14
N CYS A 8 23.07 -43.75 -14.47
CA CYS A 8 22.82 -42.55 -15.29
C CYS A 8 21.39 -42.00 -15.12
N ALA A 9 20.38 -42.87 -15.05
CA ALA A 9 19.00 -42.47 -14.79
C ALA A 9 18.83 -41.87 -13.38
N ALA A 10 19.47 -42.48 -12.38
CA ALA A 10 19.47 -41.95 -11.01
C ALA A 10 20.19 -40.60 -10.93
N ALA A 11 21.35 -40.45 -11.56
CA ALA A 11 22.10 -39.21 -11.64
C ALA A 11 21.28 -38.11 -12.36
N PHE A 12 20.61 -38.44 -13.46
CA PHE A 12 19.74 -37.50 -14.18
C PHE A 12 18.52 -37.09 -13.37
N LEU A 13 17.90 -38.03 -12.63
CA LEU A 13 16.78 -37.71 -11.74
C LEU A 13 17.21 -36.85 -10.54
N LEU A 14 18.39 -37.14 -9.97
CA LEU A 14 18.99 -36.34 -8.92
C LEU A 14 19.36 -34.95 -9.42
N ASP A 15 19.97 -34.84 -10.61
CA ASP A 15 20.29 -33.56 -11.23
C ASP A 15 19.00 -32.74 -11.47
N ARG A 16 17.93 -33.34 -12.00
CA ARG A 16 16.63 -32.70 -12.16
C ARG A 16 15.96 -32.34 -10.83
N TYR A 17 16.17 -33.12 -9.79
CA TYR A 17 15.63 -32.86 -8.45
C TYR A 17 16.36 -31.69 -7.76
N PHE A 18 17.72 -31.68 -7.85
CA PHE A 18 18.54 -30.63 -7.23
C PHE A 18 18.62 -29.35 -8.07
N ASN A 19 18.50 -29.43 -9.39
CA ASN A 19 18.50 -28.29 -10.31
C ASN A 19 17.10 -27.83 -10.69
N LYS A 20 16.06 -28.20 -9.94
CA LYS A 20 14.73 -27.57 -10.07
C LYS A 20 14.91 -26.07 -9.77
N SER A 21 14.98 -25.25 -10.82
CA SER A 21 14.97 -23.81 -10.67
C SER A 21 13.75 -23.43 -9.83
N ALA A 22 13.97 -22.72 -8.73
CA ALA A 22 12.91 -22.29 -7.85
C ALA A 22 11.85 -21.53 -8.65
N THR A 23 10.59 -21.83 -8.42
CA THR A 23 9.49 -21.10 -9.07
C THR A 23 9.50 -19.64 -8.61
N PRO A 24 8.96 -18.70 -9.42
CA PRO A 24 8.86 -17.30 -9.01
C PRO A 24 8.18 -17.12 -7.64
N VAL A 25 7.18 -17.95 -7.33
CA VAL A 25 6.49 -17.95 -6.03
C VAL A 25 7.43 -18.37 -4.89
N GLU A 26 8.24 -19.40 -5.10
CA GLU A 26 9.23 -19.86 -4.10
C GLU A 26 10.33 -18.82 -3.87
N ILE A 27 10.77 -18.15 -4.94
CA ILE A 27 11.75 -17.06 -4.84
C ILE A 27 11.18 -15.91 -4.03
N LEU A 28 9.95 -15.48 -4.33
CA LEU A 28 9.29 -14.41 -3.59
C LEU A 28 9.06 -14.80 -2.12
N ARG A 29 8.63 -16.04 -1.84
CA ARG A 29 8.45 -16.53 -0.46
C ARG A 29 9.76 -16.48 0.33
N ARG A 30 10.87 -16.88 -0.28
CA ARG A 30 12.20 -16.80 0.36
C ARG A 30 12.60 -15.35 0.60
N ALA A 31 12.36 -14.46 -0.35
CA ALA A 31 12.65 -13.04 -0.22
C ALA A 31 11.87 -12.39 0.95
N ILE A 32 10.60 -12.73 1.12
CA ILE A 32 9.78 -12.29 2.26
C ILE A 32 10.38 -12.80 3.57
N ASN A 33 10.66 -14.11 3.66
CA ASN A 33 11.19 -14.72 4.87
C ASN A 33 12.59 -14.21 5.25
N ASN A 34 13.40 -13.84 4.27
CA ASN A 34 14.73 -13.27 4.47
C ASN A 34 14.71 -11.77 4.77
N GLY A 35 13.53 -11.10 4.71
CA GLY A 35 13.42 -9.66 4.90
C GLY A 35 14.03 -8.84 3.75
N GLU A 36 14.06 -9.40 2.54
CA GLU A 36 14.54 -8.71 1.33
C GLU A 36 13.50 -7.73 0.78
N ILE A 37 12.22 -7.89 1.14
CA ILE A 37 11.18 -6.90 0.88
C ILE A 37 11.27 -5.85 1.98
N VAL A 38 11.66 -4.64 1.61
CA VAL A 38 11.96 -3.56 2.55
C VAL A 38 11.04 -2.36 2.34
N PRO A 39 10.70 -1.61 3.41
CA PRO A 39 9.92 -0.39 3.28
C PRO A 39 10.78 0.77 2.78
N PHE A 40 10.27 1.49 1.79
CA PHE A 40 10.66 2.85 1.43
C PHE A 40 9.58 3.79 1.92
N TYR A 41 9.94 5.04 2.17
CA TYR A 41 9.05 6.04 2.73
C TYR A 41 8.93 7.21 1.79
N GLN A 42 7.74 7.44 1.26
CA GLN A 42 7.41 8.62 0.47
C GLN A 42 6.83 9.68 1.40
N PRO A 43 7.43 10.87 1.49
CA PRO A 43 6.92 11.92 2.38
C PRO A 43 5.54 12.42 1.94
N VAL A 44 4.66 12.62 2.92
CA VAL A 44 3.39 13.33 2.77
C VAL A 44 3.52 14.67 3.49
N VAL A 45 3.31 15.76 2.75
CA VAL A 45 3.49 17.12 3.26
C VAL A 45 2.17 17.91 3.21
N ASN A 46 2.03 18.86 4.12
CA ASN A 46 0.93 19.83 4.03
C ASN A 46 1.19 20.77 2.85
N GLY A 47 0.24 20.82 1.90
CA GLY A 47 0.40 21.60 0.67
C GLY A 47 0.53 23.11 0.89
N ARG A 48 -0.05 23.66 1.96
CA ARG A 48 0.01 25.11 2.28
C ARG A 48 1.25 25.49 3.08
N GLU A 49 1.62 24.65 4.03
CA GLU A 49 2.70 24.94 4.99
C GLU A 49 4.04 24.34 4.56
N GLY A 50 4.03 23.32 3.67
CA GLY A 50 5.22 22.55 3.31
C GLY A 50 5.76 21.68 4.47
N THR A 51 5.01 21.54 5.56
CA THR A 51 5.42 20.76 6.74
C THR A 51 5.18 19.27 6.52
N LEU A 52 6.12 18.44 7.00
CA LEU A 52 5.99 16.99 6.96
C LEU A 52 4.84 16.52 7.85
N ARG A 53 3.88 15.79 7.28
CA ARG A 53 2.71 15.24 7.99
C ARG A 53 2.79 13.74 8.19
N GLY A 54 3.48 13.05 7.30
CA GLY A 54 3.55 11.59 7.36
C GLY A 54 4.40 11.00 6.26
N VAL A 55 4.26 9.70 6.13
CA VAL A 55 4.86 8.91 5.05
C VAL A 55 3.90 7.86 4.54
N GLU A 56 3.98 7.60 3.26
CA GLU A 56 3.45 6.37 2.65
C GLU A 56 4.55 5.32 2.60
N VAL A 57 4.20 4.09 2.96
CA VAL A 57 5.11 2.95 2.96
C VAL A 57 5.02 2.21 1.63
N LEU A 58 6.11 2.25 0.87
CA LEU A 58 6.22 1.61 -0.43
C LEU A 58 7.15 0.40 -0.36
N ALA A 59 6.63 -0.78 -0.73
CA ALA A 59 7.45 -1.98 -0.79
C ALA A 59 8.53 -1.87 -1.87
N ARG A 60 9.74 -2.35 -1.57
CA ARG A 60 10.83 -2.51 -2.55
C ARG A 60 11.52 -3.85 -2.31
N TRP A 61 11.74 -4.61 -3.37
CA TRP A 61 12.46 -5.87 -3.25
C TRP A 61 13.94 -5.65 -3.52
N LYS A 62 14.73 -5.70 -2.44
CA LYS A 62 16.17 -5.52 -2.47
C LYS A 62 16.86 -6.71 -3.16
N GLN A 63 17.78 -6.42 -4.08
CA GLN A 63 18.52 -7.44 -4.80
C GLN A 63 19.92 -7.69 -4.19
N PRO A 64 20.43 -8.93 -4.23
CA PRO A 64 21.76 -9.28 -3.65
C PRO A 64 22.92 -8.50 -4.28
N HIS A 65 22.81 -8.17 -5.57
CA HIS A 65 23.85 -7.44 -6.32
C HIS A 65 23.62 -5.94 -6.38
N GLY A 66 22.72 -5.41 -5.54
CA GLY A 66 22.31 -4.01 -5.53
C GLY A 66 21.08 -3.74 -6.40
N GLY A 67 20.44 -2.58 -6.14
CA GLY A 67 19.19 -2.19 -6.79
C GLY A 67 17.95 -2.81 -6.13
N TYR A 68 16.79 -2.43 -6.69
CA TYR A 68 15.48 -2.81 -6.16
C TYR A 68 14.54 -3.16 -7.31
N ILE A 69 13.75 -4.22 -7.14
CA ILE A 69 12.63 -4.55 -8.02
C ILE A 69 11.42 -3.72 -7.59
N SER A 70 10.75 -3.13 -8.58
CA SER A 70 9.52 -2.35 -8.39
C SER A 70 8.35 -3.21 -7.92
N PRO A 71 7.44 -2.68 -7.08
CA PRO A 71 6.20 -3.36 -6.67
C PRO A 71 5.38 -3.91 -7.84
N ALA A 72 5.26 -3.18 -8.92
CA ALA A 72 4.53 -3.61 -10.12
C ALA A 72 4.99 -4.96 -10.67
N ALA A 73 6.24 -5.37 -10.40
CA ALA A 73 6.77 -6.63 -10.88
C ALA A 73 6.49 -7.83 -9.96
N PHE A 74 6.24 -7.62 -8.66
CA PHE A 74 6.08 -8.74 -7.72
C PHE A 74 4.76 -8.72 -6.92
N ILE A 75 4.12 -7.57 -6.73
CA ILE A 75 2.82 -7.49 -6.02
C ILE A 75 1.75 -8.35 -6.70
N PRO A 76 1.56 -8.33 -8.03
CA PRO A 76 0.56 -9.19 -8.68
C PRO A 76 0.81 -10.70 -8.46
N LEU A 77 2.08 -11.10 -8.34
CA LEU A 77 2.46 -12.47 -8.02
C LEU A 77 2.14 -12.79 -6.55
N ALA A 78 2.42 -11.85 -5.63
CA ALA A 78 2.10 -12.00 -4.21
C ALA A 78 0.60 -12.16 -3.99
N GLU A 79 -0.23 -11.37 -4.66
CA GLU A 79 -1.69 -11.46 -4.60
C GLU A 79 -2.20 -12.81 -5.09
N LYS A 80 -1.83 -13.20 -6.31
CA LYS A 80 -2.24 -14.50 -6.92
C LYS A 80 -1.80 -15.71 -6.11
N SER A 81 -0.69 -15.63 -5.40
CA SER A 81 -0.13 -16.75 -4.63
C SER A 81 -0.51 -16.72 -3.14
N GLY A 82 -1.25 -15.71 -2.67
CA GLY A 82 -1.57 -15.48 -1.27
C GLY A 82 -0.38 -15.03 -0.42
N LEU A 83 0.76 -14.70 -1.06
CA LEU A 83 1.95 -14.17 -0.36
C LEU A 83 1.83 -12.69 0.02
N ILE A 84 0.77 -12.01 -0.44
CA ILE A 84 0.57 -10.59 -0.13
C ILE A 84 0.38 -10.37 1.38
N VAL A 85 -0.32 -11.27 2.07
CA VAL A 85 -0.53 -11.18 3.52
C VAL A 85 0.80 -11.26 4.28
N PRO A 86 1.62 -12.34 4.17
CA PRO A 86 2.90 -12.40 4.87
C PRO A 86 3.89 -11.31 4.41
N LEU A 87 3.79 -10.82 3.18
CA LEU A 87 4.59 -9.70 2.69
C LEU A 87 4.25 -8.42 3.47
N THR A 88 2.97 -8.06 3.55
CA THR A 88 2.52 -6.87 4.25
C THR A 88 2.82 -6.96 5.75
N GLN A 89 2.63 -8.11 6.37
CA GLN A 89 3.02 -8.35 7.77
C GLN A 89 4.52 -8.11 7.99
N SER A 90 5.37 -8.62 7.08
CA SER A 90 6.82 -8.40 7.15
C SER A 90 7.17 -6.91 7.05
N LEU A 91 6.51 -6.16 6.15
CA LEU A 91 6.68 -4.72 6.04
C LEU A 91 6.24 -3.99 7.31
N MET A 92 5.04 -4.28 7.83
CA MET A 92 4.52 -3.68 9.07
C MET A 92 5.50 -3.85 10.23
N ASN A 93 6.06 -5.05 10.40
CA ASN A 93 7.06 -5.34 11.44
C ASN A 93 8.36 -4.53 11.26
N GLN A 94 8.79 -4.32 10.02
CA GLN A 94 9.97 -3.50 9.73
C GLN A 94 9.69 -2.01 9.98
N VAL A 95 8.52 -1.51 9.53
CA VAL A 95 8.06 -0.14 9.75
C VAL A 95 7.99 0.17 11.24
N ALA A 96 7.35 -0.67 12.03
CA ALA A 96 7.23 -0.47 13.48
C ALA A 96 8.61 -0.34 14.15
N ARG A 97 9.56 -1.22 13.81
CA ARG A 97 10.93 -1.15 14.34
C ARG A 97 11.64 0.14 13.95
N GLN A 98 11.55 0.54 12.67
CA GLN A 98 12.24 1.72 12.15
C GLN A 98 11.64 3.01 12.70
N MET A 99 10.31 3.12 12.75
CA MET A 99 9.62 4.30 13.28
C MET A 99 9.82 4.44 14.79
N ASN A 100 9.81 3.34 15.56
CA ASN A 100 10.13 3.39 17.00
C ASN A 100 11.56 3.89 17.24
N ALA A 101 12.52 3.56 16.36
CA ALA A 101 13.90 4.02 16.50
C ALA A 101 14.06 5.54 16.34
N ILE A 102 13.13 6.20 15.65
CA ILE A 102 13.14 7.65 15.42
C ILE A 102 11.92 8.36 16.05
N ALA A 103 11.19 7.68 16.93
CA ALA A 103 9.91 8.14 17.48
C ALA A 103 9.96 9.58 18.04
N SER A 104 11.03 9.93 18.74
CA SER A 104 11.21 11.28 19.33
C SER A 104 11.41 12.39 18.30
N LYS A 105 11.69 12.05 17.03
CA LYS A 105 11.93 13.02 15.94
C LYS A 105 10.71 13.22 15.05
N LEU A 106 9.70 12.35 15.17
CA LEU A 106 8.48 12.44 14.37
C LEU A 106 7.59 13.57 14.90
N PRO A 107 6.93 14.35 14.03
CA PRO A 107 5.91 15.31 14.42
C PRO A 107 4.78 14.65 15.24
N GLU A 108 4.04 15.46 15.99
CA GLU A 108 2.80 15.01 16.64
C GLU A 108 1.74 14.69 15.58
N GLY A 109 0.97 13.61 15.80
CA GLY A 109 -0.03 13.15 14.83
C GLY A 109 0.56 12.66 13.51
N PHE A 110 1.79 12.16 13.50
CA PHE A 110 2.47 11.70 12.28
C PHE A 110 1.74 10.53 11.63
N HIS A 111 1.47 10.65 10.32
CA HIS A 111 0.75 9.65 9.55
C HIS A 111 1.71 8.58 9.01
N ILE A 112 1.30 7.31 9.08
CA ILE A 112 2.00 6.18 8.47
C ILE A 112 0.98 5.43 7.61
N GLY A 113 1.07 5.61 6.29
CA GLY A 113 0.20 4.98 5.30
C GLY A 113 0.74 3.62 4.88
N ILE A 114 -0.13 2.61 4.88
CA ILE A 114 0.17 1.25 4.42
C ILE A 114 -0.88 0.78 3.45
N ASN A 115 -0.44 0.32 2.29
CA ASN A 115 -1.27 -0.24 1.24
C ASN A 115 -1.73 -1.66 1.59
N PHE A 116 -3.04 -1.91 1.50
CA PHE A 116 -3.65 -3.22 1.70
C PHE A 116 -4.41 -3.66 0.46
N SER A 117 -4.11 -4.88 -0.02
CA SER A 117 -4.89 -5.50 -1.09
C SER A 117 -6.26 -5.95 -0.62
N ALA A 118 -7.23 -6.07 -1.53
CA ALA A 118 -8.56 -6.60 -1.24
C ALA A 118 -8.50 -7.98 -0.57
N SER A 119 -7.61 -8.87 -1.04
CA SER A 119 -7.43 -10.21 -0.47
C SER A 119 -6.90 -10.19 0.97
N HIS A 120 -6.12 -9.17 1.36
CA HIS A 120 -5.67 -9.02 2.74
C HIS A 120 -6.79 -8.52 3.65
N ILE A 121 -7.55 -7.51 3.21
CA ILE A 121 -8.64 -6.90 3.98
C ILE A 121 -9.72 -7.92 4.34
N ILE A 122 -10.03 -8.86 3.44
CA ILE A 122 -11.00 -9.94 3.70
C ILE A 122 -10.43 -11.08 4.55
N SER A 123 -9.13 -11.11 4.82
CA SER A 123 -8.51 -12.15 5.67
C SER A 123 -9.12 -12.14 7.08
N PRO A 124 -9.38 -13.31 7.68
CA PRO A 124 -9.89 -13.38 9.06
C PRO A 124 -8.98 -12.74 10.10
N THR A 125 -7.69 -12.65 9.82
CA THR A 125 -6.65 -12.14 10.74
C THR A 125 -6.39 -10.65 10.57
N PHE A 126 -6.99 -9.99 9.58
CA PHE A 126 -6.69 -8.61 9.19
C PHE A 126 -6.83 -7.61 10.34
N VAL A 127 -7.95 -7.66 11.07
CA VAL A 127 -8.20 -6.74 12.19
C VAL A 127 -7.17 -6.93 13.29
N ASP A 128 -6.91 -8.18 13.69
CA ASP A 128 -5.92 -8.49 14.73
C ASP A 128 -4.51 -8.06 14.33
N GLU A 129 -4.14 -8.24 13.06
CA GLU A 129 -2.86 -7.80 12.52
C GLU A 129 -2.69 -6.29 12.59
N CYS A 130 -3.73 -5.53 12.21
CA CYS A 130 -3.73 -4.08 12.32
C CYS A 130 -3.61 -3.62 13.79
N LEU A 131 -4.40 -4.21 14.69
CA LEU A 131 -4.34 -3.88 16.12
C LEU A 131 -2.98 -4.19 16.71
N ASN A 132 -2.39 -5.34 16.40
CA ASN A 132 -1.03 -5.70 16.81
C ASN A 132 0.02 -4.72 16.26
N PHE A 133 -0.15 -4.27 15.01
CA PHE A 133 0.72 -3.27 14.41
C PHE A 133 0.64 -1.95 15.17
N ARG A 134 -0.55 -1.43 15.47
CA ARG A 134 -0.75 -0.25 16.30
C ARG A 134 -0.06 -0.40 17.68
N ASP A 135 -0.26 -1.56 18.31
CA ASP A 135 0.24 -1.82 19.65
C ASP A 135 1.76 -2.01 19.70
N SER A 136 2.39 -2.26 18.56
CA SER A 136 3.86 -2.35 18.45
C SER A 136 4.56 -0.99 18.51
N PHE A 137 3.85 0.14 18.38
CA PHE A 137 4.43 1.48 18.51
C PHE A 137 4.50 1.93 19.96
N THR A 138 5.62 2.58 20.31
CA THR A 138 5.83 3.19 21.62
C THR A 138 5.05 4.49 21.79
N ARG A 139 4.82 5.23 20.70
CA ARG A 139 4.00 6.44 20.62
C ARG A 139 2.54 6.08 20.32
N ARG A 140 1.62 6.77 20.98
CA ARG A 140 0.17 6.54 20.81
C ARG A 140 -0.55 7.62 19.99
N ASP A 141 0.15 8.67 19.65
CA ASP A 141 -0.35 9.80 18.84
C ASP A 141 -0.05 9.65 17.33
N LEU A 142 0.40 8.47 16.89
CA LEU A 142 0.58 8.19 15.48
C LEU A 142 -0.76 7.89 14.81
N ASN A 143 -0.98 8.44 13.62
CA ASN A 143 -2.12 8.14 12.78
C ASN A 143 -1.75 7.03 11.79
N LEU A 144 -2.28 5.83 11.99
CA LEU A 144 -2.09 4.70 11.09
C LEU A 144 -3.14 4.76 9.99
N VAL A 145 -2.70 4.90 8.75
CA VAL A 145 -3.57 5.04 7.58
C VAL A 145 -3.62 3.73 6.82
N LEU A 146 -4.82 3.18 6.67
CA LEU A 146 -5.10 2.01 5.84
C LEU A 146 -5.43 2.50 4.44
N GLU A 147 -4.57 2.24 3.47
CA GLU A 147 -4.76 2.63 2.08
C GLU A 147 -5.38 1.47 1.31
N VAL A 148 -6.59 1.69 0.81
CA VAL A 148 -7.40 0.72 0.06
C VAL A 148 -7.47 1.16 -1.39
N THR A 149 -7.04 0.33 -2.32
CA THR A 149 -7.04 0.67 -3.74
C THR A 149 -8.38 0.39 -4.42
N GLU A 150 -8.78 1.26 -5.36
CA GLU A 150 -9.91 1.01 -6.26
C GLU A 150 -9.61 0.02 -7.40
N ARG A 151 -8.35 -0.31 -7.65
CA ARG A 151 -7.94 -1.16 -8.78
C ARG A 151 -8.44 -2.58 -8.66
N GLU A 152 -8.67 -3.05 -7.44
CA GLU A 152 -9.25 -4.36 -7.17
C GLU A 152 -10.68 -4.21 -6.64
N PRO A 153 -11.67 -4.91 -7.25
CA PRO A 153 -13.03 -4.84 -6.75
C PRO A 153 -13.11 -5.46 -5.35
N LEU A 154 -13.47 -4.63 -4.39
CA LEU A 154 -13.77 -5.04 -3.03
C LEU A 154 -15.28 -5.25 -2.92
N ASN A 155 -15.70 -6.45 -2.54
CA ASN A 155 -17.11 -6.67 -2.27
C ASN A 155 -17.48 -6.02 -0.93
N VAL A 156 -18.22 -4.91 -1.00
CA VAL A 156 -18.68 -4.20 0.19
C VAL A 156 -19.86 -4.93 0.78
N ASP A 157 -19.57 -5.89 1.64
CA ASP A 157 -20.56 -6.59 2.45
C ASP A 157 -20.53 -6.10 3.92
N GLU A 158 -21.51 -6.56 4.70
CA GLU A 158 -21.63 -6.18 6.10
C GLU A 158 -20.37 -6.56 6.92
N SER A 159 -19.70 -7.66 6.59
CA SER A 159 -18.49 -8.12 7.26
C SER A 159 -17.33 -7.14 7.03
N LEU A 160 -17.16 -6.65 5.80
CA LEU A 160 -16.13 -5.65 5.48
C LEU A 160 -16.39 -4.35 6.23
N VAL A 161 -17.64 -3.85 6.18
CA VAL A 161 -18.01 -2.61 6.88
C VAL A 161 -17.74 -2.74 8.38
N GLN A 162 -18.11 -3.86 9.00
CA GLN A 162 -17.84 -4.10 10.43
C GLN A 162 -16.33 -4.10 10.73
N ARG A 163 -15.49 -4.74 9.90
CA ARG A 163 -14.03 -4.77 10.09
C ARG A 163 -13.42 -3.38 10.04
N LEU A 164 -13.80 -2.59 9.04
CA LEU A 164 -13.30 -1.22 8.90
C LEU A 164 -13.79 -0.31 10.03
N ASN A 165 -15.05 -0.48 10.47
CA ASN A 165 -15.57 0.25 11.64
C ASN A 165 -14.79 -0.08 12.91
N ILE A 166 -14.48 -1.37 13.18
CA ILE A 166 -13.65 -1.75 14.32
C ILE A 166 -12.29 -1.04 14.26
N LEU A 167 -11.66 -0.98 13.11
CA LEU A 167 -10.37 -0.32 12.96
C LEU A 167 -10.49 1.20 13.15
N HIS A 168 -11.51 1.82 12.57
CA HIS A 168 -11.79 3.24 12.74
C HIS A 168 -12.05 3.62 14.21
N GLU A 169 -12.85 2.83 14.95
CA GLU A 169 -13.07 2.98 16.39
C GLU A 169 -11.77 2.82 17.21
N ASN A 170 -10.80 2.11 16.67
CA ASN A 170 -9.48 1.92 17.26
C ASN A 170 -8.43 2.95 16.81
N GLY A 171 -8.87 4.02 16.14
CA GLY A 171 -8.04 5.17 15.76
C GLY A 171 -7.27 4.99 14.45
N PHE A 172 -7.63 4.00 13.63
CA PHE A 172 -7.12 3.93 12.26
C PHE A 172 -7.85 4.90 11.37
N VAL A 173 -7.14 5.43 10.41
CA VAL A 173 -7.63 6.32 9.36
C VAL A 173 -7.73 5.50 8.06
N ILE A 174 -8.81 5.66 7.30
CA ILE A 174 -9.04 4.91 6.08
C ILE A 174 -8.89 5.85 4.88
N ALA A 175 -7.98 5.51 3.98
CA ALA A 175 -7.74 6.24 2.75
C ALA A 175 -8.13 5.38 1.53
N LEU A 176 -8.84 6.00 0.59
CA LEU A 176 -9.15 5.41 -0.71
C LEU A 176 -8.09 5.86 -1.71
N ASP A 177 -7.30 4.90 -2.19
CA ASP A 177 -6.19 5.14 -3.10
C ASP A 177 -6.58 5.03 -4.57
N ASP A 178 -5.82 5.71 -5.45
CA ASP A 178 -6.06 5.75 -6.91
C ASP A 178 -7.47 6.22 -7.31
N PHE A 179 -8.10 7.10 -6.54
CA PHE A 179 -9.49 7.52 -6.75
C PHE A 179 -9.74 8.04 -8.16
N GLY A 180 -10.79 7.47 -8.79
CA GLY A 180 -11.22 7.81 -10.14
C GLY A 180 -10.58 6.97 -11.24
N THR A 181 -9.68 6.04 -10.92
CA THR A 181 -9.06 5.13 -11.91
C THR A 181 -9.72 3.74 -11.96
N GLY A 182 -10.61 3.44 -11.01
CA GLY A 182 -11.15 2.10 -10.76
C GLY A 182 -12.66 1.95 -10.85
N TYR A 183 -13.18 0.91 -10.19
CA TYR A 183 -14.51 0.35 -10.43
C TYR A 183 -15.65 0.98 -9.60
N SER A 184 -15.43 1.64 -8.48
CA SER A 184 -16.52 1.85 -7.52
C SER A 184 -16.37 3.01 -6.53
N GLY A 185 -15.56 4.01 -6.77
CA GLY A 185 -15.23 5.06 -5.82
C GLY A 185 -16.41 5.68 -5.06
N LEU A 186 -17.51 5.95 -5.75
CA LEU A 186 -18.68 6.56 -5.13
C LEU A 186 -19.42 5.62 -4.15
N SER A 187 -19.49 4.31 -4.44
CA SER A 187 -20.09 3.36 -3.50
C SER A 187 -19.23 3.18 -2.26
N TYR A 188 -17.91 3.15 -2.41
CA TYR A 188 -17.00 3.07 -1.26
C TYR A 188 -17.09 4.31 -0.37
N LEU A 189 -17.19 5.51 -0.96
CA LEU A 189 -17.38 6.74 -0.19
C LEU A 189 -18.70 6.77 0.58
N HIS A 190 -19.74 6.11 0.08
CA HIS A 190 -21.03 6.02 0.75
C HIS A 190 -21.04 4.95 1.86
N ASP A 191 -20.47 3.79 1.59
CA ASP A 191 -20.63 2.59 2.42
C ASP A 191 -19.50 2.40 3.44
N LEU A 192 -18.33 2.97 3.17
CA LEU A 192 -17.16 2.90 4.03
C LEU A 192 -16.90 4.29 4.65
N HIS A 193 -16.49 4.32 5.91
CA HIS A 193 -16.06 5.58 6.55
C HIS A 193 -14.68 5.96 6.03
N ILE A 194 -14.64 6.66 4.89
CA ILE A 194 -13.40 7.12 4.26
C ILE A 194 -13.01 8.48 4.82
N ASP A 195 -11.80 8.60 5.35
CA ASP A 195 -11.24 9.84 5.90
C ASP A 195 -10.48 10.63 4.84
N TYR A 196 -9.81 9.92 3.91
CA TYR A 196 -8.98 10.51 2.87
C TYR A 196 -9.28 9.92 1.49
N ILE A 197 -9.22 10.77 0.48
CA ILE A 197 -9.11 10.38 -0.92
C ILE A 197 -7.71 10.73 -1.40
N LYS A 198 -6.99 9.75 -1.97
CA LYS A 198 -5.74 9.96 -2.67
C LYS A 198 -6.02 10.15 -4.15
N ILE A 199 -5.69 11.32 -4.67
CA ILE A 199 -5.91 11.66 -6.08
C ILE A 199 -4.69 11.23 -6.87
N ASP A 200 -4.89 10.32 -7.83
CA ASP A 200 -3.83 9.79 -8.69
C ASP A 200 -3.12 10.89 -9.49
N HIS A 201 -1.82 10.73 -9.65
CA HIS A 201 -0.93 11.64 -10.38
C HIS A 201 -1.40 11.94 -11.82
N SER A 202 -2.15 11.05 -12.45
CA SER A 202 -2.66 11.26 -13.82
C SER A 202 -3.67 12.41 -13.91
N PHE A 203 -4.39 12.71 -12.83
CA PHE A 203 -5.28 13.87 -12.75
C PHE A 203 -4.50 15.14 -12.43
N VAL A 204 -3.58 15.07 -11.46
CA VAL A 204 -2.74 16.19 -11.04
C VAL A 204 -1.81 16.65 -12.16
N GLY A 205 -1.20 15.70 -12.88
CA GLY A 205 -0.28 15.98 -13.98
C GLY A 205 -0.91 16.73 -15.17
N ARG A 206 -2.25 16.72 -15.26
CA ARG A 206 -2.98 17.39 -16.35
C ARG A 206 -3.54 18.77 -15.99
N VAL A 207 -3.31 19.23 -14.79
CA VAL A 207 -3.69 20.58 -14.37
C VAL A 207 -3.09 21.60 -15.35
N ASN A 208 -3.94 22.48 -15.89
CA ASN A 208 -3.61 23.47 -16.92
C ASN A 208 -3.19 22.95 -18.30
N ALA A 209 -3.06 21.64 -18.48
CA ALA A 209 -2.69 21.06 -19.78
C ALA A 209 -3.92 20.59 -20.58
N ASP A 210 -4.95 20.10 -19.88
CA ASP A 210 -6.18 19.57 -20.47
C ASP A 210 -7.42 20.04 -19.70
N PRO A 211 -8.29 20.89 -20.31
CA PRO A 211 -9.49 21.41 -19.66
C PRO A 211 -10.48 20.34 -19.21
N GLU A 212 -10.57 19.20 -19.89
CA GLU A 212 -11.51 18.14 -19.53
C GLU A 212 -11.03 17.38 -18.28
N SER A 213 -9.76 17.04 -18.22
CA SER A 213 -9.16 16.41 -17.03
C SER A 213 -9.17 17.34 -15.82
N THR A 214 -8.99 18.63 -16.05
CA THR A 214 -9.11 19.64 -14.97
C THR A 214 -10.53 19.67 -14.38
N ARG A 215 -11.57 19.58 -15.22
CA ARG A 215 -12.97 19.52 -14.74
C ARG A 215 -13.24 18.27 -13.91
N ILE A 216 -12.65 17.12 -14.25
CA ILE A 216 -12.80 15.89 -13.47
C ILE A 216 -12.16 16.08 -12.10
N LEU A 217 -10.97 16.66 -12.04
CA LEU A 217 -10.30 16.99 -10.77
C LEU A 217 -11.19 17.94 -9.92
N ASP A 218 -11.75 18.99 -10.51
CA ASP A 218 -12.65 19.90 -9.82
C ASP A 218 -13.86 19.18 -9.22
N CYS A 219 -14.46 18.24 -9.96
CA CYS A 219 -15.57 17.43 -9.46
C CYS A 219 -15.15 16.58 -8.25
N VAL A 220 -13.94 16.00 -8.25
CA VAL A 220 -13.41 15.22 -7.14
C VAL A 220 -13.17 16.12 -5.92
N LEU A 221 -12.56 17.30 -6.11
CA LEU A 221 -12.32 18.27 -5.05
C LEU A 221 -13.65 18.74 -4.41
N ASP A 222 -14.64 19.05 -5.23
CA ASP A 222 -15.98 19.44 -4.77
C ASP A 222 -16.70 18.33 -4.03
N LEU A 223 -16.59 17.10 -4.51
CA LEU A 223 -17.16 15.92 -3.87
C LEU A 223 -16.56 15.72 -2.48
N ALA A 224 -15.24 15.72 -2.38
CA ALA A 224 -14.53 15.55 -1.12
C ALA A 224 -14.92 16.63 -0.11
N ARG A 225 -15.00 17.89 -0.56
CA ARG A 225 -15.44 19.03 0.28
C ARG A 225 -16.88 18.84 0.79
N LYS A 226 -17.82 18.41 -0.07
CA LYS A 226 -19.22 18.16 0.31
C LYS A 226 -19.38 17.00 1.28
N LEU A 227 -18.53 15.99 1.20
CA LEU A 227 -18.53 14.84 2.08
C LEU A 227 -17.64 15.04 3.32
N SER A 228 -16.95 16.19 3.44
CA SER A 228 -15.96 16.46 4.50
C SER A 228 -14.82 15.42 4.57
N ILE A 229 -14.43 14.90 3.42
CA ILE A 229 -13.31 13.96 3.27
C ILE A 229 -12.04 14.74 2.91
N SER A 230 -10.93 14.46 3.56
CA SER A 230 -9.65 15.09 3.27
C SER A 230 -9.01 14.55 1.98
N ILE A 231 -8.10 15.33 1.38
CA ILE A 231 -7.45 14.96 0.13
C ILE A 231 -5.94 14.84 0.31
N VAL A 232 -5.38 13.83 -0.33
CA VAL A 232 -3.94 13.70 -0.60
C VAL A 232 -3.75 13.67 -2.11
N ALA A 233 -3.02 14.63 -2.67
CA ALA A 233 -2.72 14.69 -4.10
C ALA A 233 -1.35 14.07 -4.38
N GLU A 234 -1.31 13.16 -5.34
CA GLU A 234 -0.07 12.50 -5.75
C GLU A 234 0.53 13.14 -7.01
N GLY A 235 1.86 13.06 -7.14
CA GLY A 235 2.55 13.54 -8.33
C GLY A 235 2.49 15.06 -8.53
N VAL A 236 2.43 15.83 -7.44
CA VAL A 236 2.57 17.29 -7.50
C VAL A 236 4.04 17.62 -7.79
N GLU A 237 4.33 17.96 -9.04
CA GLU A 237 5.70 18.18 -9.53
C GLU A 237 6.02 19.66 -9.77
N THR A 238 4.98 20.49 -9.95
CA THR A 238 5.14 21.90 -10.26
C THR A 238 4.44 22.81 -9.26
N LYS A 239 4.90 24.05 -9.21
CA LYS A 239 4.28 25.06 -8.35
C LYS A 239 2.86 25.38 -8.81
N GLU A 240 2.62 25.39 -10.10
CA GLU A 240 1.31 25.66 -10.69
C GLU A 240 0.28 24.60 -10.27
N GLN A 241 0.68 23.33 -10.22
CA GLN A 241 -0.18 22.24 -9.71
C GLN A 241 -0.50 22.44 -8.23
N LEU A 242 0.52 22.75 -7.42
CA LEU A 242 0.35 23.01 -6.00
C LEU A 242 -0.57 24.21 -5.74
N ASP A 243 -0.33 25.33 -6.46
CA ASP A 243 -1.13 26.54 -6.32
C ASP A 243 -2.60 26.28 -6.73
N TYR A 244 -2.80 25.50 -7.79
CA TYR A 244 -4.14 25.09 -8.23
C TYR A 244 -4.89 24.30 -7.15
N LEU A 245 -4.27 23.28 -6.59
CA LEU A 245 -4.85 22.48 -5.53
C LEU A 245 -5.17 23.31 -4.28
N ASN A 246 -4.26 24.19 -3.86
CA ASN A 246 -4.45 25.05 -2.70
C ASN A 246 -5.56 26.11 -2.89
N GLN A 247 -5.84 26.53 -4.14
CA GLN A 247 -6.90 27.47 -4.44
C GLN A 247 -8.27 26.79 -4.51
N ASN A 248 -8.32 25.54 -4.92
CA ASN A 248 -9.57 24.84 -5.20
C ASN A 248 -9.97 23.85 -4.08
N TYR A 249 -9.15 23.67 -3.06
CA TYR A 249 -9.44 22.86 -1.89
C TYR A 249 -8.92 23.53 -0.61
#